data_c5926dd01beb3171e5283b1193c43882
#
_entry.id   c5926dd01beb3171e5283b1193c43882
#
_cell.length_a   1.000
_cell.length_b   1.000
_cell.length_c   1.000
_cell.angle_alpha   90.00
_cell.angle_beta   90.00
_cell.angle_gamma   90.00
#
_symmetry.space_group_name_H-M   'P 1'
#
loop_
_entity.id
_entity.type
_entity.pdbx_description
1 polymer ?
#
loop_
_entity_poly.entity_id
_entity_poly.type
_entity_poly.pdbx_seq_one_letter_code
_entity_poly.pdbx_strand_id
1 'polypeptide(L)'
;AAALASGAGSPLSRDALFAALCRALGVPARLHPADREPQFWQNGQFRSAATGLARGSFLILENPMAFGTDFGLTKQEDEQALDLSSYSWKNGQMTVDLLPGRYTVITDSRLPCGDIHAHTVRFSLDNGEKRRIPLEKVPVFPEEMTVSCPLPDFTVRSPDGRELAGRELTRNPALLAWLEVGREPTEHLLGELRDRAAALAGMDIVLLVPDLRDRADPLLAEVCRVLPRCRVLLGGRPNALARSVFLEPGRLPLVLVTDRPLHAVYAAAGYRVGGVQLAETVLRQAKEGLR
;
A
#
# COMPACT_ATOMS: atom_id res chain seq x y z
N ALA A 1 -18.16 28.89 -19.57
CA ALA A 1 -18.35 29.68 -20.81
C ALA A 1 -18.54 28.76 -22.02
N ALA A 2 -17.59 27.82 -22.30
CA ALA A 2 -17.67 26.96 -23.49
C ALA A 2 -18.95 26.08 -23.51
N ALA A 3 -19.30 25.43 -22.40
CA ALA A 3 -20.50 24.59 -22.31
C ALA A 3 -21.79 25.40 -22.50
N LEU A 4 -21.83 26.66 -22.09
CA LEU A 4 -22.96 27.54 -22.28
C LEU A 4 -23.07 27.97 -23.76
N ALA A 5 -21.94 28.30 -24.38
CA ALA A 5 -21.87 28.73 -25.77
C ALA A 5 -22.21 27.62 -26.78
N SER A 6 -21.77 26.40 -26.50
CA SER A 6 -21.99 25.23 -27.39
C SER A 6 -23.31 24.50 -27.14
N GLY A 7 -23.96 24.75 -26.00
CA GLY A 7 -25.16 23.99 -25.57
C GLY A 7 -24.85 22.53 -25.24
N ALA A 8 -23.55 22.15 -25.14
CA ALA A 8 -23.09 20.81 -24.88
C ALA A 8 -22.03 20.81 -23.77
N GLY A 9 -22.01 19.74 -22.94
CA GLY A 9 -21.07 19.60 -21.87
C GLY A 9 -21.16 18.24 -21.20
N SER A 10 -20.06 17.82 -20.54
CA SER A 10 -20.09 16.64 -19.67
C SER A 10 -21.03 16.87 -18.47
N PRO A 11 -21.48 15.82 -17.77
CA PRO A 11 -22.24 15.97 -16.53
C PRO A 11 -21.58 16.94 -15.55
N LEU A 12 -20.28 16.81 -15.31
CA LEU A 12 -19.53 17.69 -14.44
C LEU A 12 -19.56 19.17 -14.91
N SER A 13 -19.50 19.40 -16.24
CA SER A 13 -19.58 20.75 -16.80
C SER A 13 -20.96 21.38 -16.58
N ARG A 14 -22.04 20.59 -16.66
CA ARG A 14 -23.41 21.05 -16.36
C ARG A 14 -23.56 21.40 -14.89
N ASP A 15 -23.06 20.57 -14.01
CA ASP A 15 -23.15 20.74 -12.55
C ASP A 15 -22.34 21.97 -12.10
N ALA A 16 -21.15 22.17 -12.66
CA ALA A 16 -20.35 23.36 -12.45
C ALA A 16 -21.04 24.62 -12.98
N LEU A 17 -21.69 24.53 -14.16
CA LEU A 17 -22.46 25.63 -14.72
C LEU A 17 -23.66 25.98 -13.84
N PHE A 18 -24.41 24.99 -13.36
CA PHE A 18 -25.51 25.21 -12.42
C PHE A 18 -25.03 25.99 -11.19
N ALA A 19 -23.95 25.55 -10.54
CA ALA A 19 -23.40 26.23 -9.39
C ALA A 19 -22.96 27.68 -9.72
N ALA A 20 -22.37 27.89 -10.90
CA ALA A 20 -21.97 29.24 -11.35
C ALA A 20 -23.19 30.15 -11.62
N LEU A 21 -24.25 29.63 -12.25
CA LEU A 21 -25.48 30.39 -12.48
C LEU A 21 -26.19 30.76 -11.17
N CYS A 22 -26.31 29.84 -10.23
CA CYS A 22 -26.86 30.12 -8.90
C CYS A 22 -26.09 31.26 -8.22
N ARG A 23 -24.75 31.21 -8.24
CA ARG A 23 -23.90 32.25 -7.67
C ARG A 23 -24.09 33.62 -8.36
N ALA A 24 -24.21 33.62 -9.68
CA ALA A 24 -24.47 34.82 -10.44
C ALA A 24 -25.84 35.46 -10.11
N LEU A 25 -26.81 34.66 -9.67
CA LEU A 25 -28.12 35.09 -9.20
C LEU A 25 -28.16 35.39 -7.68
N GLY A 26 -27.01 35.40 -7.00
CA GLY A 26 -26.92 35.70 -5.58
C GLY A 26 -27.26 34.50 -4.67
N VAL A 27 -27.45 33.29 -5.21
CA VAL A 27 -27.72 32.12 -4.42
C VAL A 27 -26.40 31.35 -4.19
N PRO A 28 -25.94 31.20 -2.92
CA PRO A 28 -24.76 30.40 -2.65
C PRO A 28 -24.96 28.95 -3.16
N ALA A 29 -24.00 28.46 -3.94
CA ALA A 29 -24.03 27.14 -4.52
C ALA A 29 -22.63 26.53 -4.59
N ARG A 30 -22.55 25.22 -4.59
CA ARG A 30 -21.29 24.48 -4.65
C ARG A 30 -21.47 23.11 -5.32
N LEU A 31 -20.35 22.50 -5.66
CA LEU A 31 -20.30 21.04 -5.84
C LEU A 31 -19.95 20.43 -4.48
N HIS A 32 -20.63 19.38 -4.11
CA HIS A 32 -20.36 18.67 -2.86
C HIS A 32 -18.97 18.03 -2.92
N PRO A 33 -18.14 18.08 -1.86
CA PRO A 33 -16.77 17.62 -1.91
C PRO A 33 -16.63 16.12 -2.19
N ALA A 34 -17.50 15.28 -1.65
CA ALA A 34 -17.35 13.82 -1.80
C ALA A 34 -17.84 13.29 -3.16
N ASP A 35 -19.03 13.68 -3.61
CA ASP A 35 -19.69 13.13 -4.80
C ASP A 35 -19.86 14.13 -5.95
N ARG A 36 -19.39 15.37 -5.73
CA ARG A 36 -19.50 16.50 -6.66
C ARG A 36 -20.93 16.84 -7.11
N GLU A 37 -21.93 16.38 -6.37
CA GLU A 37 -23.31 16.74 -6.62
C GLU A 37 -23.50 18.26 -6.52
N PRO A 38 -24.22 18.90 -7.46
CA PRO A 38 -24.50 20.32 -7.41
C PRO A 38 -25.49 20.65 -6.28
N GLN A 39 -25.17 21.64 -5.48
CA GLN A 39 -25.94 22.06 -4.31
C GLN A 39 -26.19 23.56 -4.35
N PHE A 40 -27.34 23.97 -3.84
CA PHE A 40 -27.68 25.37 -3.62
C PHE A 40 -28.13 25.61 -2.19
N TRP A 41 -27.90 26.83 -1.70
CA TRP A 41 -28.26 27.22 -0.34
C TRP A 41 -29.73 27.64 -0.27
N GLN A 42 -30.50 27.03 0.61
CA GLN A 42 -31.87 27.40 0.88
C GLN A 42 -32.21 27.08 2.36
N ASN A 43 -32.88 28.02 3.01
CA ASN A 43 -33.38 27.86 4.41
C ASN A 43 -32.28 27.38 5.38
N GLY A 44 -31.10 28.00 5.33
CA GLY A 44 -30.02 27.76 6.30
C GLY A 44 -29.18 26.53 6.02
N GLN A 45 -29.34 25.85 4.86
CA GLN A 45 -28.60 24.62 4.53
C GLN A 45 -28.39 24.44 3.03
N PHE A 46 -27.37 23.65 2.66
CA PHE A 46 -27.22 23.20 1.28
C PHE A 46 -28.19 22.08 0.93
N ARG A 47 -28.81 22.19 -0.24
CA ARG A 47 -29.73 21.20 -0.80
C ARG A 47 -29.23 20.68 -2.12
N SER A 48 -29.50 19.42 -2.40
CA SER A 48 -29.26 18.77 -3.69
C SER A 48 -30.03 19.47 -4.80
N ALA A 49 -29.37 19.79 -5.91
CA ALA A 49 -30.03 20.33 -7.08
C ALA A 49 -30.94 19.31 -7.78
N ALA A 50 -30.64 18.02 -7.67
CA ALA A 50 -31.41 16.95 -8.29
C ALA A 50 -32.67 16.59 -7.49
N THR A 51 -32.59 16.52 -6.18
CA THR A 51 -33.68 16.01 -5.33
C THR A 51 -34.33 17.07 -4.45
N GLY A 52 -33.71 18.24 -4.30
CA GLY A 52 -34.16 19.28 -3.37
C GLY A 52 -33.96 18.91 -1.87
N LEU A 53 -33.48 17.71 -1.59
CA LEU A 53 -33.25 17.24 -0.22
C LEU A 53 -32.01 17.87 0.40
N ALA A 54 -32.08 18.15 1.70
CA ALA A 54 -30.90 18.47 2.47
C ALA A 54 -30.13 17.17 2.80
N ARG A 55 -28.81 17.27 2.90
CA ARG A 55 -28.01 16.17 3.43
C ARG A 55 -28.17 16.12 4.93
N GLY A 56 -29.02 15.27 5.40
CA GLY A 56 -29.25 15.01 6.82
C GLY A 56 -28.70 13.69 7.29
N SER A 57 -28.10 12.91 6.40
CA SER A 57 -27.57 11.59 6.72
C SER A 57 -26.07 11.64 6.90
N PHE A 58 -25.56 10.96 7.90
CA PHE A 58 -24.14 10.95 8.21
C PHE A 58 -23.62 9.53 8.34
N LEU A 59 -22.53 9.27 7.60
CA LEU A 59 -21.71 8.10 7.80
C LEU A 59 -20.58 8.44 8.77
N ILE A 60 -20.44 7.69 9.84
CA ILE A 60 -19.33 7.78 10.75
C ILE A 60 -18.46 6.54 10.52
N LEU A 61 -17.28 6.76 9.94
CA LEU A 61 -16.27 5.73 9.80
C LEU A 61 -15.45 5.71 11.08
N GLU A 62 -15.26 4.53 11.64
CA GLU A 62 -14.45 4.33 12.84
C GLU A 62 -13.20 3.55 12.48
N ASN A 63 -12.05 4.13 12.81
CA ASN A 63 -10.76 3.53 12.54
C ASN A 63 -10.00 3.26 13.83
N PRO A 64 -10.13 2.07 14.42
CA PRO A 64 -9.46 1.73 15.66
C PRO A 64 -7.93 1.59 15.51
N MET A 65 -7.40 1.51 14.29
CA MET A 65 -6.00 1.18 14.02
C MET A 65 -5.23 2.24 13.21
N ALA A 66 -5.74 3.47 13.12
CA ALA A 66 -5.12 4.57 12.35
C ALA A 66 -4.81 4.17 10.89
N PHE A 67 -5.79 3.61 10.19
CA PHE A 67 -5.70 3.38 8.76
C PHE A 67 -5.67 4.71 8.02
N GLY A 68 -4.65 5.00 7.30
CA GLY A 68 -4.59 6.17 6.45
C GLY A 68 -5.65 6.12 5.34
N THR A 69 -5.19 5.91 4.12
CA THR A 69 -6.02 5.92 2.91
C THR A 69 -6.44 4.53 2.42
N ASP A 70 -6.26 3.47 3.24
CA ASP A 70 -6.47 2.07 2.84
C ASP A 70 -7.95 1.68 2.84
N PHE A 71 -8.83 2.59 2.49
CA PHE A 71 -10.25 2.29 2.33
C PHE A 71 -10.87 3.15 1.23
N GLY A 72 -11.94 2.63 0.64
CA GLY A 72 -12.76 3.32 -0.36
C GLY A 72 -14.23 3.34 0.05
N LEU A 73 -14.94 4.41 -0.27
CA LEU A 73 -16.38 4.54 -0.15
C LEU A 73 -16.98 4.76 -1.54
N THR A 74 -17.91 3.91 -1.92
CA THR A 74 -18.53 3.94 -3.25
C THR A 74 -20.05 4.02 -3.11
N LYS A 75 -20.70 4.84 -3.90
CA LYS A 75 -22.14 4.85 -4.07
C LYS A 75 -22.53 3.76 -5.07
N GLN A 76 -23.50 2.91 -4.72
CA GLN A 76 -23.81 1.70 -5.52
C GLN A 76 -24.62 1.99 -6.79
N GLU A 77 -25.42 3.04 -6.79
CA GLU A 77 -26.33 3.34 -7.91
C GLU A 77 -25.60 3.64 -9.22
N ASP A 78 -24.46 4.29 -9.14
CA ASP A 78 -23.66 4.74 -10.28
C ASP A 78 -22.20 4.27 -10.21
N GLU A 79 -21.88 3.38 -9.24
CA GLU A 79 -20.53 2.88 -8.96
C GLU A 79 -19.50 4.00 -8.73
N GLN A 80 -19.98 5.17 -8.30
CA GLN A 80 -19.16 6.33 -8.11
C GLN A 80 -18.31 6.21 -6.83
N ALA A 81 -16.99 6.22 -6.96
CA ALA A 81 -16.09 6.39 -5.83
C ALA A 81 -16.19 7.82 -5.30
N LEU A 82 -16.32 7.95 -3.99
CA LEU A 82 -16.44 9.24 -3.31
C LEU A 82 -15.05 9.79 -2.97
N ASP A 83 -14.86 11.09 -3.21
CA ASP A 83 -13.64 11.79 -2.86
C ASP A 83 -13.70 12.21 -1.39
N LEU A 84 -12.92 11.55 -0.54
CA LEU A 84 -12.87 11.82 0.89
C LEU A 84 -11.68 12.72 1.30
N SER A 85 -10.94 13.27 0.36
CA SER A 85 -9.77 14.11 0.62
C SER A 85 -10.06 15.37 1.45
N SER A 86 -11.30 15.87 1.40
CA SER A 86 -11.76 17.03 2.18
C SER A 86 -12.19 16.70 3.60
N TYR A 87 -12.23 15.42 3.96
CA TYR A 87 -12.62 14.95 5.28
C TYR A 87 -11.39 14.59 6.11
N SER A 88 -11.47 14.77 7.39
CA SER A 88 -10.35 14.50 8.30
C SER A 88 -10.78 13.60 9.45
N TRP A 89 -9.84 12.79 9.90
CA TRP A 89 -9.99 11.99 11.10
C TRP A 89 -9.94 12.86 12.35
N LYS A 90 -10.91 12.69 13.24
CA LYS A 90 -10.95 13.32 14.56
C LYS A 90 -11.26 12.26 15.60
N ASN A 91 -10.37 12.07 16.56
CA ASN A 91 -10.50 11.07 17.62
C ASN A 91 -10.84 9.65 17.09
N GLY A 92 -10.17 9.22 16.03
CA GLY A 92 -10.41 7.91 15.42
C GLY A 92 -11.72 7.79 14.62
N GLN A 93 -12.40 8.91 14.34
CA GLN A 93 -13.63 8.92 13.55
C GLN A 93 -13.52 9.91 12.39
N MET A 94 -14.09 9.55 11.25
CA MET A 94 -14.33 10.43 10.12
C MET A 94 -15.85 10.51 9.90
N THR A 95 -16.40 11.72 9.86
CA THR A 95 -17.82 11.94 9.58
C THR A 95 -17.99 12.46 8.17
N VAL A 96 -18.76 11.74 7.37
CA VAL A 96 -19.07 12.07 5.97
C VAL A 96 -20.57 12.33 5.86
N ASP A 97 -20.95 13.48 5.32
CA ASP A 97 -22.34 13.81 5.00
C ASP A 97 -22.72 13.24 3.63
N LEU A 98 -23.77 12.42 3.60
CA LEU A 98 -24.20 11.70 2.41
C LEU A 98 -25.67 11.96 2.13
N LEU A 99 -26.10 11.69 0.91
CA LEU A 99 -27.53 11.53 0.58
C LEU A 99 -28.03 10.16 1.01
N PRO A 100 -29.35 10.00 1.23
CA PRO A 100 -29.91 8.67 1.33
C PRO A 100 -29.58 7.81 0.11
N GLY A 101 -29.27 6.54 0.31
CA GLY A 101 -28.86 5.67 -0.79
C GLY A 101 -28.12 4.43 -0.30
N ARG A 102 -27.64 3.64 -1.27
CA ARG A 102 -26.85 2.43 -1.00
C ARG A 102 -25.38 2.69 -1.24
N TYR A 103 -24.58 2.21 -0.29
CA TYR A 103 -23.14 2.46 -0.29
C TYR A 103 -22.36 1.18 -0.03
N THR A 104 -21.12 1.20 -0.46
CA THR A 104 -20.14 0.15 -0.17
C THR A 104 -18.89 0.79 0.41
N VAL A 105 -18.47 0.33 1.59
CA VAL A 105 -17.13 0.60 2.13
C VAL A 105 -16.27 -0.62 1.84
N ILE A 106 -15.08 -0.39 1.33
CA ILE A 106 -14.07 -1.42 1.10
C ILE A 106 -12.84 -1.03 1.90
N THR A 107 -12.36 -1.92 2.75
CA THR A 107 -11.03 -1.83 3.35
C THR A 107 -10.16 -2.90 2.74
N ASP A 108 -8.91 -2.58 2.45
CA ASP A 108 -7.99 -3.52 1.86
C ASP A 108 -6.74 -3.74 2.73
N SER A 109 -6.23 -4.95 2.64
CA SER A 109 -4.94 -5.34 3.21
C SER A 109 -4.15 -6.01 2.10
N ARG A 110 -3.02 -5.40 1.74
CA ARG A 110 -2.15 -5.95 0.70
C ARG A 110 -1.22 -6.98 1.29
N LEU A 111 -1.27 -8.18 0.75
CA LEU A 111 -0.36 -9.27 1.09
C LEU A 111 1.02 -9.07 0.43
N PRO A 112 2.08 -9.66 1.00
CA PRO A 112 3.42 -9.61 0.41
C PRO A 112 3.53 -10.24 -0.97
N CYS A 113 2.75 -11.30 -1.22
CA CYS A 113 2.64 -11.93 -2.54
C CYS A 113 2.02 -11.00 -3.59
N GLY A 114 1.39 -9.89 -3.17
CA GLY A 114 0.76 -8.91 -4.03
C GLY A 114 -0.75 -9.05 -4.10
N ASP A 115 -1.30 -10.11 -3.58
CA ASP A 115 -2.73 -10.28 -3.44
C ASP A 115 -3.32 -9.23 -2.50
N ILE A 116 -4.59 -8.96 -2.67
CA ILE A 116 -5.32 -8.00 -1.86
C ILE A 116 -6.45 -8.74 -1.16
N HIS A 117 -6.43 -8.73 0.17
CA HIS A 117 -7.59 -9.12 0.95
C HIS A 117 -8.46 -7.88 1.16
N ALA A 118 -9.69 -7.92 0.67
CA ALA A 118 -10.64 -6.84 0.83
C ALA A 118 -11.79 -7.26 1.75
N HIS A 119 -12.08 -6.41 2.73
CA HIS A 119 -13.31 -6.51 3.51
C HIS A 119 -14.31 -5.51 2.96
N THR A 120 -15.51 -5.98 2.62
CA THR A 120 -16.54 -5.16 1.99
C THR A 120 -17.79 -5.11 2.87
N VAL A 121 -18.18 -3.89 3.24
CA VAL A 121 -19.43 -3.63 3.96
C VAL A 121 -20.40 -2.90 3.04
N ARG A 122 -21.53 -3.52 2.73
CA ARG A 122 -22.63 -2.90 1.99
C ARG A 122 -23.72 -2.46 2.94
N PHE A 123 -24.22 -1.24 2.75
CA PHE A 123 -25.25 -0.71 3.64
C PHE A 123 -26.15 0.28 2.90
N SER A 124 -27.34 0.50 3.44
CA SER A 124 -28.22 1.60 3.05
C SER A 124 -28.19 2.68 4.12
N LEU A 125 -28.35 3.90 3.72
CA LEU A 125 -28.44 5.07 4.58
C LEU A 125 -29.74 5.79 4.30
N ASP A 126 -30.61 5.87 5.29
CA ASP A 126 -31.89 6.55 5.20
C ASP A 126 -31.75 8.06 5.48
N ASN A 127 -32.78 8.82 5.12
CA ASN A 127 -32.78 10.27 5.35
C ASN A 127 -32.74 10.60 6.85
N GLY A 128 -31.76 11.36 7.26
CA GLY A 128 -31.53 11.72 8.67
C GLY A 128 -30.85 10.66 9.51
N GLU A 129 -30.52 9.51 8.93
CA GLU A 129 -29.82 8.43 9.63
C GLU A 129 -28.36 8.81 9.91
N LYS A 130 -27.87 8.36 11.07
CA LYS A 130 -26.46 8.37 11.43
C LYS A 130 -26.00 6.92 11.58
N ARG A 131 -25.13 6.48 10.68
CA ARG A 131 -24.61 5.11 10.69
C ARG A 131 -23.12 5.10 11.02
N ARG A 132 -22.74 4.17 11.91
CA ARG A 132 -21.34 3.92 12.27
C ARG A 132 -20.87 2.64 11.62
N ILE A 133 -19.70 2.70 10.99
CA ILE A 133 -19.06 1.53 10.36
C ILE A 133 -17.61 1.47 10.84
N PRO A 134 -17.23 0.42 11.57
CA PRO A 134 -15.83 0.17 11.88
C PRO A 134 -15.10 -0.22 10.59
N LEU A 135 -13.91 0.36 10.37
CA LEU A 135 -13.03 -0.05 9.31
C LEU A 135 -12.11 -1.15 9.85
N GLU A 136 -12.37 -2.37 9.44
CA GLU A 136 -11.59 -3.52 9.87
C GLU A 136 -10.62 -3.94 8.78
N LYS A 137 -9.34 -4.13 9.12
CA LYS A 137 -8.41 -4.86 8.28
C LYS A 137 -8.67 -6.35 8.41
N VAL A 138 -8.63 -7.03 7.29
CA VAL A 138 -8.53 -8.48 7.32
C VAL A 138 -7.19 -8.83 7.94
N PRO A 139 -7.15 -9.61 9.02
CA PRO A 139 -5.89 -10.05 9.59
C PRO A 139 -5.15 -10.89 8.55
N VAL A 140 -3.88 -10.56 8.34
CA VAL A 140 -2.99 -11.33 7.48
C VAL A 140 -2.27 -12.33 8.36
N PHE A 141 -2.50 -13.60 8.12
CA PHE A 141 -1.81 -14.65 8.85
C PHE A 141 -0.43 -14.91 8.24
N PRO A 142 0.58 -15.23 9.06
CA PRO A 142 1.93 -15.49 8.56
C PRO A 142 1.99 -16.57 7.49
N GLU A 143 1.11 -17.57 7.55
CA GLU A 143 0.99 -18.67 6.60
C GLU A 143 0.59 -18.18 5.20
N GLU A 144 -0.21 -17.12 5.11
CA GLU A 144 -0.63 -16.51 3.84
C GLU A 144 0.49 -15.65 3.23
N MET A 145 1.52 -15.33 4.00
CA MET A 145 2.67 -14.55 3.56
C MET A 145 3.83 -15.42 3.08
N THR A 146 3.78 -16.72 3.35
CA THR A 146 4.88 -17.61 3.07
C THR A 146 4.72 -18.28 1.72
N VAL A 147 5.85 -18.53 1.06
CA VAL A 147 5.98 -19.46 -0.05
C VAL A 147 6.75 -20.68 0.45
N SER A 148 6.78 -21.75 -0.31
CA SER A 148 7.60 -22.91 -0.03
C SER A 148 8.25 -23.37 -1.35
N CYS A 149 9.40 -22.79 -1.66
CA CYS A 149 10.04 -22.95 -2.95
C CYS A 149 11.50 -23.39 -2.80
N PRO A 150 11.91 -24.50 -3.42
CA PRO A 150 13.32 -24.82 -3.54
C PRO A 150 14.00 -23.80 -4.48
N LEU A 151 15.16 -23.32 -4.07
CA LEU A 151 15.98 -22.44 -4.88
C LEU A 151 16.99 -23.26 -5.69
N PRO A 152 17.26 -22.90 -6.95
CA PRO A 152 18.38 -23.44 -7.69
C PRO A 152 19.68 -23.06 -6.98
N ASP A 153 20.72 -23.86 -7.16
CA ASP A 153 22.04 -23.51 -6.65
C ASP A 153 22.58 -22.24 -7.34
N PHE A 154 23.22 -21.40 -6.58
CA PHE A 154 23.82 -20.16 -7.07
C PHE A 154 25.13 -19.87 -6.36
N THR A 155 25.96 -19.07 -7.00
CA THR A 155 27.25 -18.64 -6.47
C THR A 155 27.31 -17.12 -6.45
N VAL A 156 27.88 -16.57 -5.40
CA VAL A 156 28.17 -15.15 -5.25
C VAL A 156 29.61 -14.96 -4.84
N ARG A 157 30.11 -13.72 -4.87
CA ARG A 157 31.49 -13.41 -4.47
C ARG A 157 31.51 -12.41 -3.33
N SER A 158 32.39 -12.67 -2.37
CA SER A 158 32.72 -11.68 -1.36
C SER A 158 33.61 -10.58 -1.93
N PRO A 159 33.73 -9.42 -1.28
CA PRO A 159 34.53 -8.29 -1.76
C PRO A 159 36.03 -8.60 -1.97
N ASP A 160 36.55 -9.58 -1.27
CA ASP A 160 37.93 -10.10 -1.41
C ASP A 160 38.07 -11.12 -2.55
N GLY A 161 37.01 -11.38 -3.30
CA GLY A 161 37.00 -12.26 -4.48
C GLY A 161 36.70 -13.73 -4.17
N ARG A 162 36.51 -14.11 -2.92
CA ARG A 162 36.16 -15.50 -2.57
C ARG A 162 34.76 -15.87 -3.06
N GLU A 163 34.63 -17.02 -3.69
CA GLU A 163 33.34 -17.59 -4.04
C GLU A 163 32.63 -18.23 -2.84
N LEU A 164 31.32 -17.97 -2.75
CA LEU A 164 30.45 -18.51 -1.73
C LEU A 164 29.25 -19.16 -2.40
N ALA A 165 28.97 -20.41 -2.04
CA ALA A 165 27.80 -21.13 -2.55
C ALA A 165 26.51 -20.62 -1.88
N GLY A 166 25.41 -20.58 -2.61
CA GLY A 166 24.09 -20.21 -2.08
C GLY A 166 23.69 -21.06 -0.87
N ARG A 167 24.05 -22.34 -0.89
CA ARG A 167 23.84 -23.26 0.24
C ARG A 167 24.56 -22.83 1.53
N GLU A 168 25.72 -22.22 1.41
CA GLU A 168 26.46 -21.69 2.60
C GLU A 168 25.76 -20.43 3.14
N LEU A 169 25.27 -19.56 2.25
CA LEU A 169 24.59 -18.32 2.63
C LEU A 169 23.24 -18.57 3.31
N THR A 170 22.58 -19.62 2.91
CA THR A 170 21.23 -20.00 3.37
C THR A 170 21.26 -21.14 4.40
N ARG A 171 22.43 -21.42 4.97
CA ARG A 171 22.57 -22.48 5.99
C ARG A 171 21.72 -22.22 7.23
N ASN A 172 21.63 -20.94 7.62
CA ASN A 172 20.72 -20.44 8.65
C ASN A 172 19.65 -19.59 7.99
N PRO A 173 18.51 -19.34 8.65
CA PRO A 173 17.52 -18.38 8.16
C PRO A 173 18.15 -17.04 7.86
N ALA A 174 17.94 -16.54 6.65
CA ALA A 174 18.55 -15.30 6.18
C ALA A 174 17.61 -14.53 5.26
N LEU A 175 17.76 -13.21 5.26
CA LEU A 175 17.19 -12.33 4.26
C LEU A 175 18.25 -12.05 3.18
N LEU A 176 17.92 -12.35 1.93
CA LEU A 176 18.77 -12.03 0.79
C LEU A 176 18.06 -10.99 -0.08
N ALA A 177 18.75 -9.94 -0.49
CA ALA A 177 18.21 -8.92 -1.37
C ALA A 177 19.17 -8.59 -2.50
N TRP A 178 18.76 -8.85 -3.74
CA TRP A 178 19.46 -8.40 -4.96
C TRP A 178 19.02 -6.98 -5.29
N LEU A 179 19.97 -6.08 -5.39
CA LEU A 179 19.75 -4.64 -5.48
C LEU A 179 20.16 -4.09 -6.86
N GLU A 180 19.50 -3.03 -7.28
CA GLU A 180 19.95 -2.11 -8.31
C GLU A 180 20.17 -0.75 -7.65
N VAL A 181 21.42 -0.49 -7.23
CA VAL A 181 21.78 0.70 -6.47
C VAL A 181 21.57 1.97 -7.29
N GLY A 182 21.10 3.05 -6.66
CA GLY A 182 20.75 4.31 -7.33
C GLY A 182 19.38 4.29 -8.03
N ARG A 183 18.56 3.28 -7.77
CA ARG A 183 17.17 3.23 -8.22
C ARG A 183 16.22 3.39 -7.05
N GLU A 184 15.17 4.18 -7.26
CA GLU A 184 14.15 4.47 -6.25
C GLU A 184 13.61 3.22 -5.51
N PRO A 185 13.27 2.10 -6.18
CA PRO A 185 12.80 0.90 -5.46
C PRO A 185 13.83 0.33 -4.48
N THR A 186 15.13 0.40 -4.83
CA THR A 186 16.22 -0.04 -3.94
C THR A 186 16.45 0.95 -2.79
N GLU A 187 16.37 2.25 -3.05
CA GLU A 187 16.51 3.29 -2.01
C GLU A 187 15.41 3.16 -0.95
N HIS A 188 14.17 2.91 -1.36
CA HIS A 188 13.07 2.66 -0.43
C HIS A 188 13.28 1.39 0.41
N LEU A 189 13.72 0.29 -0.20
CA LEU A 189 14.05 -0.94 0.54
C LEU A 189 15.15 -0.69 1.58
N LEU A 190 16.23 -0.01 1.18
CA LEU A 190 17.34 0.32 2.07
C LEU A 190 16.88 1.26 3.21
N GLY A 191 16.01 2.22 2.92
CA GLY A 191 15.38 3.09 3.91
C GLY A 191 14.59 2.29 4.96
N GLU A 192 13.71 1.37 4.52
CA GLU A 192 12.97 0.50 5.44
C GLU A 192 13.89 -0.41 6.27
N LEU A 193 14.95 -0.97 5.67
CA LEU A 193 15.94 -1.79 6.42
C LEU A 193 16.63 -0.97 7.51
N ARG A 194 17.02 0.27 7.23
CA ARG A 194 17.61 1.19 8.21
C ARG A 194 16.63 1.51 9.33
N ASP A 195 15.40 1.88 8.98
CA ASP A 195 14.38 2.30 9.94
C ASP A 195 13.96 1.14 10.88
N ARG A 196 14.14 -0.10 10.43
CA ARG A 196 13.88 -1.32 11.20
C ARG A 196 15.13 -1.97 11.78
N ALA A 197 16.27 -1.28 11.81
CA ALA A 197 17.54 -1.84 12.22
C ALA A 197 17.52 -2.50 13.61
N ALA A 198 16.79 -1.91 14.56
CA ALA A 198 16.67 -2.47 15.91
C ALA A 198 16.00 -3.87 15.91
N ALA A 199 14.94 -4.04 15.11
CA ALA A 199 14.23 -5.31 15.00
C ALA A 199 15.04 -6.37 14.21
N LEU A 200 15.90 -5.94 13.30
CA LEU A 200 16.72 -6.77 12.43
C LEU A 200 18.14 -7.05 12.96
N ALA A 201 18.54 -6.44 14.09
CA ALA A 201 19.94 -6.48 14.58
C ALA A 201 20.51 -7.89 14.78
N GLY A 202 19.66 -8.87 15.13
CA GLY A 202 20.06 -10.27 15.31
C GLY A 202 19.88 -11.17 14.08
N MET A 203 19.49 -10.60 12.91
CA MET A 203 19.15 -11.33 11.71
C MET A 203 20.32 -11.38 10.71
N ASP A 204 20.46 -12.50 9.99
CA ASP A 204 21.42 -12.60 8.91
C ASP A 204 20.84 -11.94 7.64
N ILE A 205 21.48 -10.88 7.17
CA ILE A 205 21.06 -10.09 6.03
C ILE A 205 22.18 -10.08 4.99
N VAL A 206 21.85 -10.43 3.77
CA VAL A 206 22.79 -10.45 2.64
C VAL A 206 22.26 -9.54 1.55
N LEU A 207 22.95 -8.44 1.31
CA LEU A 207 22.66 -7.53 0.21
C LEU A 207 23.57 -7.86 -0.96
N LEU A 208 22.99 -8.06 -2.13
CA LEU A 208 23.69 -8.50 -3.33
C LEU A 208 23.68 -7.38 -4.38
N VAL A 209 24.84 -6.93 -4.78
CA VAL A 209 25.03 -5.86 -5.73
C VAL A 209 25.72 -6.36 -7.00
N PRO A 210 25.46 -5.77 -8.17
CA PRO A 210 26.11 -6.17 -9.43
C PRO A 210 27.58 -5.78 -9.50
N ASP A 211 27.97 -4.66 -8.88
CA ASP A 211 29.33 -4.12 -8.94
C ASP A 211 29.85 -3.75 -7.54
N LEU A 212 31.18 -3.90 -7.33
CA LEU A 212 31.85 -3.49 -6.11
C LEU A 212 31.72 -1.99 -5.80
N ARG A 213 31.65 -1.17 -6.85
CA ARG A 213 31.49 0.29 -6.73
C ARG A 213 30.19 0.66 -6.04
N ASP A 214 29.17 -0.16 -6.16
CA ASP A 214 27.87 0.06 -5.53
C ASP A 214 27.94 0.06 -4.00
N ARG A 215 28.99 -0.56 -3.42
CA ARG A 215 29.23 -0.51 -1.98
C ARG A 215 29.57 0.89 -1.43
N ALA A 216 29.95 1.79 -2.32
CA ALA A 216 30.23 3.19 -1.95
C ALA A 216 28.95 4.02 -1.84
N ASP A 217 27.79 3.45 -2.18
CA ASP A 217 26.50 4.14 -2.01
C ASP A 217 26.28 4.51 -0.53
N PRO A 218 25.96 5.78 -0.23
CA PRO A 218 25.84 6.27 1.13
C PRO A 218 24.76 5.56 1.95
N LEU A 219 23.61 5.26 1.32
CA LEU A 219 22.49 4.63 2.01
C LEU A 219 22.78 3.15 2.29
N LEU A 220 23.40 2.45 1.32
CA LEU A 220 23.86 1.07 1.52
C LEU A 220 24.91 0.97 2.63
N ALA A 221 25.86 1.90 2.65
CA ALA A 221 26.88 1.97 3.71
C ALA A 221 26.26 2.26 5.08
N GLU A 222 25.27 3.13 5.15
CA GLU A 222 24.52 3.41 6.38
C GLU A 222 23.77 2.16 6.89
N VAL A 223 23.07 1.43 6.02
CA VAL A 223 22.40 0.17 6.37
C VAL A 223 23.39 -0.85 6.95
N CYS A 224 24.54 -1.02 6.31
CA CYS A 224 25.58 -1.92 6.82
C CYS A 224 26.14 -1.48 8.18
N ARG A 225 26.19 -0.19 8.45
CA ARG A 225 26.66 0.36 9.73
C ARG A 225 25.66 0.08 10.86
N VAL A 226 24.37 0.15 10.60
CA VAL A 226 23.33 -0.02 11.63
C VAL A 226 22.87 -1.48 11.80
N LEU A 227 23.16 -2.35 10.84
CA LEU A 227 22.83 -3.77 10.86
C LEU A 227 24.11 -4.63 11.04
N PRO A 228 24.45 -5.06 12.27
CA PRO A 228 25.74 -5.71 12.57
C PRO A 228 25.99 -7.03 11.82
N ARG A 229 24.93 -7.70 11.39
CA ARG A 229 24.98 -8.97 10.64
C ARG A 229 24.68 -8.81 9.14
N CYS A 230 24.72 -7.58 8.65
CA CYS A 230 24.57 -7.31 7.23
C CYS A 230 25.89 -7.54 6.48
N ARG A 231 25.80 -8.25 5.35
CA ARG A 231 26.92 -8.50 4.44
C ARG A 231 26.57 -8.02 3.06
N VAL A 232 27.50 -7.33 2.39
CA VAL A 232 27.35 -6.97 0.97
C VAL A 232 28.23 -7.88 0.13
N LEU A 233 27.61 -8.61 -0.78
CA LEU A 233 28.23 -9.57 -1.67
C LEU A 233 27.95 -9.21 -3.13
N LEU A 234 28.66 -9.86 -4.06
CA LEU A 234 28.61 -9.55 -5.49
C LEU A 234 27.97 -10.67 -6.28
N GLY A 235 27.17 -10.30 -7.28
CA GLY A 235 26.67 -11.23 -8.28
C GLY A 235 25.42 -12.00 -7.86
N GLY A 236 25.38 -13.28 -8.24
CA GLY A 236 24.20 -14.10 -8.20
C GLY A 236 23.42 -14.04 -9.52
N ARG A 237 22.38 -14.84 -9.62
CA ARG A 237 21.49 -14.93 -10.78
C ARG A 237 20.05 -14.60 -10.40
N PRO A 238 19.72 -13.31 -10.14
CA PRO A 238 18.41 -12.94 -9.61
C PRO A 238 17.26 -13.41 -10.52
N ASN A 239 17.44 -13.40 -11.82
CA ASN A 239 16.39 -13.83 -12.75
C ASN A 239 16.05 -15.33 -12.66
N ALA A 240 17.05 -16.20 -12.43
CA ALA A 240 16.81 -17.62 -12.24
C ALA A 240 16.11 -17.87 -10.90
N LEU A 241 16.51 -17.17 -9.86
CA LEU A 241 15.90 -17.25 -8.53
C LEU A 241 14.47 -16.69 -8.54
N ALA A 242 14.22 -15.55 -9.21
CA ALA A 242 12.86 -15.01 -9.36
C ALA A 242 11.91 -16.03 -10.00
N ARG A 243 12.35 -16.69 -11.09
CA ARG A 243 11.53 -17.74 -11.74
C ARG A 243 11.24 -18.92 -10.81
N SER A 244 12.21 -19.34 -9.99
CA SER A 244 12.02 -20.49 -9.09
C SER A 244 11.00 -20.22 -7.97
N VAL A 245 10.73 -18.97 -7.70
CA VAL A 245 9.73 -18.52 -6.72
C VAL A 245 8.50 -17.87 -7.39
N PHE A 246 8.29 -18.15 -8.67
CA PHE A 246 7.14 -17.68 -9.48
C PHE A 246 7.01 -16.16 -9.60
N LEU A 247 8.12 -15.43 -9.53
CA LEU A 247 8.18 -13.99 -9.73
C LEU A 247 8.69 -13.64 -11.12
N GLU A 248 8.30 -12.46 -11.59
CA GLU A 248 8.75 -11.90 -12.86
C GLU A 248 10.26 -11.58 -12.84
N PRO A 249 11.06 -12.10 -13.77
CA PRO A 249 12.48 -11.78 -13.85
C PRO A 249 12.72 -10.31 -14.21
N GLY A 250 13.87 -9.77 -13.77
CA GLY A 250 14.29 -8.41 -14.12
C GLY A 250 13.69 -7.32 -13.22
N ARG A 251 12.79 -7.65 -12.30
CA ARG A 251 12.29 -6.69 -11.31
C ARG A 251 13.16 -6.73 -10.05
N LEU A 252 13.87 -5.66 -9.80
CA LEU A 252 14.69 -5.46 -8.60
C LEU A 252 14.08 -4.35 -7.72
N PRO A 253 14.31 -4.38 -6.39
CA PRO A 253 15.02 -5.41 -5.65
C PRO A 253 14.29 -6.76 -5.65
N LEU A 254 15.01 -7.88 -5.70
CA LEU A 254 14.48 -9.20 -5.42
C LEU A 254 14.83 -9.54 -3.97
N VAL A 255 13.81 -9.72 -3.14
CA VAL A 255 13.96 -10.04 -1.73
C VAL A 255 13.49 -11.48 -1.48
N LEU A 256 14.33 -12.28 -0.86
CA LEU A 256 14.02 -13.64 -0.44
C LEU A 256 14.30 -13.80 1.06
N VAL A 257 13.46 -14.55 1.76
CA VAL A 257 13.77 -15.08 3.10
C VAL A 257 13.89 -16.59 2.98
N THR A 258 14.93 -17.14 3.57
CA THR A 258 15.18 -18.59 3.61
C THR A 258 15.08 -19.10 5.04
N ASP A 259 14.57 -20.33 5.21
CA ASP A 259 14.48 -21.03 6.51
C ASP A 259 15.58 -22.10 6.66
N ARG A 260 16.04 -22.65 5.54
CA ARG A 260 17.04 -23.72 5.45
C ARG A 260 17.80 -23.62 4.12
N PRO A 261 18.86 -24.43 3.90
CA PRO A 261 19.66 -24.35 2.69
C PRO A 261 18.83 -24.45 1.41
N LEU A 262 18.97 -23.42 0.56
CA LEU A 262 18.32 -23.31 -0.76
C LEU A 262 16.80 -23.48 -0.73
N HIS A 263 16.14 -22.98 0.30
CA HIS A 263 14.70 -23.01 0.39
C HIS A 263 14.14 -21.63 0.79
N ALA A 264 13.34 -21.06 -0.08
CA ALA A 264 12.68 -19.78 0.16
C ALA A 264 11.31 -19.97 0.83
N VAL A 265 11.08 -19.19 1.88
CA VAL A 265 9.79 -19.10 2.59
C VAL A 265 9.11 -17.73 2.43
N TYR A 266 9.80 -16.78 1.80
CA TYR A 266 9.24 -15.50 1.39
C TYR A 266 9.95 -15.04 0.12
N ALA A 267 9.20 -14.41 -0.78
CA ALA A 267 9.74 -13.87 -2.02
C ALA A 267 8.96 -12.62 -2.45
N ALA A 268 9.70 -11.58 -2.83
CA ALA A 268 9.13 -10.35 -3.41
C ALA A 268 10.05 -9.77 -4.47
N ALA A 269 9.47 -9.25 -5.57
CA ALA A 269 10.20 -8.54 -6.63
C ALA A 269 9.66 -7.12 -6.78
N GLY A 270 10.58 -6.16 -6.91
CA GLY A 270 10.27 -4.74 -6.82
C GLY A 270 10.01 -4.29 -5.38
N TYR A 271 10.00 -2.97 -5.20
CA TYR A 271 9.70 -2.41 -3.88
C TYR A 271 8.20 -2.48 -3.57
N ARG A 272 7.89 -2.76 -2.32
CA ARG A 272 6.54 -2.71 -1.75
C ARG A 272 6.62 -2.08 -0.37
N VAL A 273 5.77 -1.10 -0.11
CA VAL A 273 5.66 -0.45 1.21
C VAL A 273 5.37 -1.50 2.28
N GLY A 274 6.17 -1.50 3.35
CA GLY A 274 6.06 -2.49 4.44
C GLY A 274 6.62 -3.87 4.10
N GLY A 275 7.27 -4.04 2.94
CA GLY A 275 7.85 -5.32 2.52
C GLY A 275 8.93 -5.84 3.45
N VAL A 276 9.74 -4.95 4.01
CA VAL A 276 10.77 -5.32 5.01
C VAL A 276 10.15 -5.79 6.31
N GLN A 277 9.05 -5.17 6.76
CA GLN A 277 8.35 -5.61 7.97
C GLN A 277 7.83 -7.03 7.84
N LEU A 278 7.33 -7.37 6.66
CA LEU A 278 6.81 -8.71 6.37
C LEU A 278 7.95 -9.73 6.28
N ALA A 279 9.01 -9.39 5.56
CA ALA A 279 10.20 -10.23 5.48
C ALA A 279 10.84 -10.47 6.87
N GLU A 280 10.87 -9.45 7.74
CA GLU A 280 11.30 -9.58 9.14
C GLU A 280 10.42 -10.57 9.92
N THR A 281 9.11 -10.45 9.79
CA THR A 281 8.17 -11.35 10.48
C THR A 281 8.40 -12.80 10.09
N VAL A 282 8.50 -13.08 8.79
CA VAL A 282 8.78 -14.43 8.28
C VAL A 282 10.16 -14.91 8.71
N LEU A 283 11.18 -14.06 8.66
CA LEU A 283 12.53 -14.42 9.08
C LEU A 283 12.60 -14.75 10.57
N ARG A 284 11.85 -14.04 11.41
CA ARG A 284 11.75 -14.33 12.84
C ARG A 284 11.12 -15.70 13.07
N GLN A 285 10.01 -16.00 12.41
CA GLN A 285 9.35 -17.31 12.49
C GLN A 285 10.25 -18.45 12.00
N ALA A 286 10.98 -18.25 10.89
CA ALA A 286 11.95 -19.22 10.40
C ALA A 286 13.04 -19.52 11.41
N LYS A 287 13.50 -18.51 12.18
CA LYS A 287 14.49 -18.70 13.28
C LYS A 287 13.90 -19.39 14.48
N GLU A 288 12.64 -19.13 14.83
CA GLU A 288 11.96 -19.76 15.97
C GLU A 288 11.63 -21.21 15.70
N GLY A 289 11.26 -21.55 14.46
CA GLY A 289 10.98 -22.93 14.03
C GLY A 289 12.20 -23.85 13.95
N LEU A 290 13.42 -23.29 14.02
CA LEU A 290 14.67 -24.04 14.07
C LEU A 290 15.17 -24.31 15.52
N ARG A 291 14.43 -23.86 16.52
CA ARG A 291 14.68 -24.16 17.93
C ARG A 291 13.89 -25.36 18.38
#